data_3a9d2e1a883b4941b61413f448887d7d
#
_entry.id   3a9d2e1a883b4941b61413f448887d7d
#
_cell.length_a   1.000
_cell.length_b   1.000
_cell.length_c   1.000
_cell.angle_alpha   90.00
_cell.angle_beta   90.00
_cell.angle_gamma   90.00
#
_symmetry.space_group_name_H-M   'P 1'
#
loop_
_entity.id
_entity.type
_entity.pdbx_description
1 polymer ?
#
loop_
_entity_poly.entity_id
_entity_poly.type
_entity_poly.pdbx_seq_one_letter_code
_entity_poly.pdbx_strand_id
1 'polypeptide(L)'
;MENKKISLPQNWQFNFYRLFGGQLLSGITSWTVQYALIWFMTMTYKSSSVLAFVTMLSTITGIVLAPIVGPLVDRLNKKLLLIGGDLIVAAAALLIIFSNRESTLPLYIVYTAVFIRSVAQTLQQPTIQSTVPTLVPDDFLVKANGQIGSINAISTVLAPTLGFLTYSNLPLVGVMWIDIVGAVIGSTTVLLSVIPSFNQLAQGKITVSRDLIAGWKVMIGQRGVLQLIIIVSLVMVAFVPISSMYPLFTTEYFKMSLFHANLVETIFSVGMVVGGLILGLFSKVTRLIHPVLIAIIFMGAMFMFSGVLPGNELGFWSFFGFNIVVGLAIPIMNSFLMTIIQKSYPLEYLGRVMGVTMPLQAAAGPVGLAFIGPLAEQYGILPMFMWGGIAEVALAIFAYSLPAIRNISTKNAD
;
A
#
# COMPACT_ATOMS: atom_id res chain seq x y z
N MET A 1 10.01 29.84 -6.41
CA MET A 1 8.76 29.55 -7.17
C MET A 1 7.64 29.69 -6.16
N GLU A 2 6.79 30.70 -6.29
CA GLU A 2 5.65 30.91 -5.40
C GLU A 2 4.72 29.69 -5.45
N ASN A 3 4.53 29.05 -4.31
CA ASN A 3 3.50 28.03 -4.14
C ASN A 3 2.13 28.69 -4.32
N LYS A 4 1.52 28.54 -5.50
CA LYS A 4 0.14 28.93 -5.72
C LYS A 4 -0.70 28.14 -4.72
N LYS A 5 -1.08 28.78 -3.59
CA LYS A 5 -2.00 28.18 -2.61
C LYS A 5 -3.27 27.80 -3.34
N ILE A 6 -3.60 26.51 -3.34
CA ILE A 6 -4.87 26.01 -3.88
C ILE A 6 -5.97 26.55 -2.99
N SER A 7 -6.96 27.22 -3.57
CA SER A 7 -8.20 27.49 -2.84
C SER A 7 -8.93 26.16 -2.62
N LEU A 8 -8.93 25.71 -1.39
CA LEU A 8 -9.71 24.53 -1.00
C LEU A 8 -11.21 24.77 -1.25
N PRO A 9 -11.98 23.75 -1.64
CA PRO A 9 -13.43 23.85 -1.72
C PRO A 9 -14.02 24.30 -0.38
N GLN A 10 -15.05 25.16 -0.38
CA GLN A 10 -15.70 25.67 0.85
C GLN A 10 -16.07 24.56 1.84
N ASN A 11 -16.48 23.38 1.34
CA ASN A 11 -16.84 22.21 2.13
C ASN A 11 -15.83 21.06 1.89
N TRP A 12 -14.52 21.33 2.05
CA TRP A 12 -13.46 20.37 1.74
C TRP A 12 -13.62 19.04 2.50
N GLN A 13 -14.09 19.05 3.76
CA GLN A 13 -14.31 17.83 4.55
C GLN A 13 -15.35 16.93 3.88
N PHE A 14 -16.52 17.47 3.54
CA PHE A 14 -17.57 16.70 2.87
C PHE A 14 -17.08 16.15 1.53
N ASN A 15 -16.35 16.96 0.76
CA ASN A 15 -15.78 16.58 -0.52
C ASN A 15 -14.74 15.46 -0.38
N PHE A 16 -13.86 15.56 0.62
CA PHE A 16 -12.88 14.54 0.95
C PHE A 16 -13.57 13.23 1.34
N TYR A 17 -14.45 13.23 2.33
CA TYR A 17 -15.10 12.01 2.80
C TYR A 17 -16.00 11.37 1.75
N ARG A 18 -16.66 12.15 0.89
CA ARG A 18 -17.44 11.63 -0.24
C ARG A 18 -16.56 10.90 -1.24
N LEU A 19 -15.45 11.52 -1.66
CA LEU A 19 -14.52 10.91 -2.61
C LEU A 19 -13.90 9.64 -2.04
N PHE A 20 -13.32 9.74 -0.84
CA PHE A 20 -12.61 8.62 -0.23
C PHE A 20 -13.56 7.52 0.27
N GLY A 21 -14.77 7.86 0.71
CA GLY A 21 -15.81 6.88 1.04
C GLY A 21 -16.22 6.03 -0.16
N GLY A 22 -16.38 6.66 -1.33
CA GLY A 22 -16.66 5.95 -2.57
C GLY A 22 -15.49 5.09 -3.05
N GLN A 23 -14.28 5.64 -3.00
CA GLN A 23 -13.07 4.88 -3.35
C GLN A 23 -12.78 3.74 -2.36
N LEU A 24 -13.14 3.90 -1.09
CA LEU A 24 -13.12 2.83 -0.09
C LEU A 24 -14.02 1.67 -0.50
N LEU A 25 -15.29 1.96 -0.80
CA LEU A 25 -16.26 0.93 -1.19
C LEU A 25 -15.83 0.23 -2.49
N SER A 26 -15.40 0.98 -3.50
CA SER A 26 -14.82 0.43 -4.74
C SER A 26 -13.59 -0.42 -4.46
N GLY A 27 -12.71 0.01 -3.56
CA GLY A 27 -11.51 -0.73 -3.16
C GLY A 27 -11.85 -2.05 -2.45
N ILE A 28 -12.76 -2.03 -1.47
CA ILE A 28 -13.19 -3.24 -0.74
C ILE A 28 -13.80 -4.25 -1.70
N THR A 29 -14.70 -3.82 -2.60
CA THR A 29 -15.29 -4.73 -3.60
C THR A 29 -14.25 -5.31 -4.52
N SER A 30 -13.31 -4.50 -5.02
CA SER A 30 -12.23 -4.96 -5.89
C SER A 30 -11.28 -5.93 -5.18
N TRP A 31 -10.89 -5.70 -3.94
CA TRP A 31 -10.09 -6.66 -3.17
C TRP A 31 -10.86 -7.95 -2.89
N THR A 32 -12.15 -7.85 -2.54
CA THR A 32 -13.03 -9.01 -2.34
C THR A 32 -13.09 -9.89 -3.59
N VAL A 33 -13.32 -9.29 -4.76
CA VAL A 33 -13.35 -9.99 -6.05
C VAL A 33 -11.99 -10.58 -6.42
N GLN A 34 -10.89 -9.87 -6.11
CA GLN A 34 -9.54 -10.39 -6.32
C GLN A 34 -9.29 -11.69 -5.54
N TYR A 35 -9.68 -11.74 -4.26
CA TYR A 35 -9.56 -12.94 -3.45
C TYR A 35 -10.55 -14.02 -3.90
N ALA A 36 -11.77 -13.67 -4.30
CA ALA A 36 -12.72 -14.63 -4.86
C ALA A 36 -12.20 -15.28 -6.16
N LEU A 37 -11.52 -14.52 -7.03
CA LEU A 37 -10.83 -15.06 -8.21
C LEU A 37 -9.67 -16.01 -7.82
N ILE A 38 -8.91 -15.68 -6.77
CA ILE A 38 -7.86 -16.56 -6.24
C ILE A 38 -8.49 -17.89 -5.78
N TRP A 39 -9.59 -17.85 -5.03
CA TRP A 39 -10.32 -19.05 -4.61
C TRP A 39 -10.88 -19.84 -5.79
N PHE A 40 -11.49 -19.14 -6.76
CA PHE A 40 -11.96 -19.78 -8.00
C PHE A 40 -10.83 -20.53 -8.72
N MET A 41 -9.68 -19.88 -8.91
CA MET A 41 -8.53 -20.52 -9.56
C MET A 41 -7.99 -21.70 -8.76
N THR A 42 -7.91 -21.57 -7.44
CA THR A 42 -7.44 -22.62 -6.54
C THR A 42 -8.30 -23.86 -6.65
N MET A 43 -9.62 -23.70 -6.63
CA MET A 43 -10.58 -24.81 -6.65
C MET A 43 -10.78 -25.41 -8.04
N THR A 44 -10.73 -24.58 -9.09
CA THR A 44 -10.96 -25.02 -10.47
C THR A 44 -9.73 -25.66 -11.09
N TYR A 45 -8.57 -25.00 -10.99
CA TYR A 45 -7.35 -25.47 -11.68
C TYR A 45 -6.45 -26.33 -10.80
N LYS A 46 -6.58 -26.24 -9.47
CA LYS A 46 -5.79 -27.02 -8.47
C LYS A 46 -4.27 -27.02 -8.75
N SER A 47 -3.73 -25.91 -9.23
CA SER A 47 -2.35 -25.76 -9.65
C SER A 47 -1.67 -24.59 -8.94
N SER A 48 -0.61 -24.88 -8.19
CA SER A 48 0.23 -23.87 -7.55
C SER A 48 0.93 -22.96 -8.58
N SER A 49 1.28 -23.50 -9.74
CA SER A 49 1.90 -22.73 -10.82
C SER A 49 0.97 -21.66 -11.39
N VAL A 50 -0.35 -21.95 -11.49
CA VAL A 50 -1.36 -20.97 -11.92
C VAL A 50 -1.45 -19.80 -10.93
N LEU A 51 -1.51 -20.13 -9.63
CA LEU A 51 -1.56 -19.10 -8.58
C LEU A 51 -0.28 -18.25 -8.54
N ALA A 52 0.88 -18.89 -8.62
CA ALA A 52 2.17 -18.20 -8.68
C ALA A 52 2.25 -17.27 -9.88
N PHE A 53 1.80 -17.72 -11.06
CA PHE A 53 1.81 -16.90 -12.27
C PHE A 53 0.89 -15.68 -12.15
N VAL A 54 -0.32 -15.83 -11.58
CA VAL A 54 -1.25 -14.70 -11.36
C VAL A 54 -0.67 -13.67 -10.41
N THR A 55 -0.07 -14.11 -9.30
CA THR A 55 0.57 -13.21 -8.33
C THR A 55 1.74 -12.46 -8.97
N MET A 56 2.57 -13.19 -9.73
CA MET A 56 3.69 -12.61 -10.48
C MET A 56 3.20 -11.62 -11.53
N LEU A 57 2.15 -11.96 -12.29
CA LEU A 57 1.56 -11.09 -13.31
C LEU A 57 1.10 -9.76 -12.71
N SER A 58 0.40 -9.79 -11.57
CA SER A 58 -0.06 -8.59 -10.88
C SER A 58 1.11 -7.71 -10.42
N THR A 59 2.12 -8.33 -9.80
CA THR A 59 3.28 -7.62 -9.26
C THR A 59 4.14 -7.00 -10.37
N ILE A 60 4.46 -7.78 -11.41
CA ILE A 60 5.27 -7.30 -12.55
C ILE A 60 4.55 -6.18 -13.29
N THR A 61 3.23 -6.30 -13.51
CA THR A 61 2.44 -5.23 -14.14
C THR A 61 2.58 -3.92 -13.36
N GLY A 62 2.47 -3.97 -12.03
CA GLY A 62 2.66 -2.80 -11.17
C GLY A 62 4.05 -2.18 -11.31
N ILE A 63 5.09 -2.99 -11.24
CA ILE A 63 6.48 -2.51 -11.31
C ILE A 63 6.79 -1.90 -12.69
N VAL A 64 6.38 -2.57 -13.78
CA VAL A 64 6.70 -2.15 -15.16
C VAL A 64 5.91 -0.91 -15.56
N LEU A 65 4.64 -0.80 -15.17
CA LEU A 65 3.78 0.32 -15.56
C LEU A 65 3.92 1.55 -14.68
N ALA A 66 4.34 1.42 -13.42
CA ALA A 66 4.43 2.56 -12.51
C ALA A 66 5.28 3.73 -13.03
N PRO A 67 6.44 3.52 -13.70
CA PRO A 67 7.22 4.58 -14.32
C PRO A 67 6.48 5.35 -15.43
N ILE A 68 5.54 4.68 -16.11
CA ILE A 68 4.71 5.27 -17.16
C ILE A 68 3.53 6.03 -16.54
N VAL A 69 2.93 5.44 -15.53
CA VAL A 69 1.74 5.99 -14.85
C VAL A 69 2.06 7.29 -14.11
N GLY A 70 3.23 7.42 -13.49
CA GLY A 70 3.62 8.63 -12.78
C GLY A 70 3.44 9.92 -13.59
N PRO A 71 4.07 10.03 -14.77
CA PRO A 71 3.88 11.17 -15.68
C PRO A 71 2.43 11.36 -16.17
N LEU A 72 1.67 10.27 -16.35
CA LEU A 72 0.26 10.34 -16.72
C LEU A 72 -0.58 11.01 -15.63
N VAL A 73 -0.35 10.64 -14.37
CA VAL A 73 -1.04 11.19 -13.20
C VAL A 73 -0.79 12.69 -13.02
N ASP A 74 0.42 13.15 -13.33
CA ASP A 74 0.78 14.58 -13.22
C ASP A 74 0.15 15.43 -14.33
N ARG A 75 -0.08 14.85 -15.52
CA ARG A 75 -0.52 15.60 -16.70
C ARG A 75 -2.00 15.47 -17.01
N LEU A 76 -2.61 14.33 -16.68
CA LEU A 76 -3.99 14.07 -16.97
C LEU A 76 -4.91 14.51 -15.83
N ASN A 77 -6.17 14.72 -16.15
CA ASN A 77 -7.19 15.03 -15.16
C ASN A 77 -7.35 13.84 -14.20
N LYS A 78 -7.01 14.03 -12.93
CA LYS A 78 -7.09 13.01 -11.88
C LYS A 78 -8.49 12.40 -11.77
N LYS A 79 -9.54 13.19 -12.00
CA LYS A 79 -10.92 12.73 -12.03
C LYS A 79 -11.15 11.70 -13.14
N LEU A 80 -10.62 11.96 -14.35
CA LEU A 80 -10.71 11.04 -15.47
C LEU A 80 -9.89 9.77 -15.25
N LEU A 81 -8.73 9.89 -14.58
CA LEU A 81 -7.88 8.74 -14.26
C LEU A 81 -8.55 7.80 -13.24
N LEU A 82 -9.19 8.34 -12.20
CA LEU A 82 -9.91 7.55 -11.21
C LEU A 82 -11.11 6.84 -11.83
N ILE A 83 -11.96 7.58 -12.59
CA ILE A 83 -13.10 7.00 -13.29
C ILE A 83 -12.64 5.97 -14.33
N GLY A 84 -11.58 6.29 -15.09
CA GLY A 84 -10.99 5.37 -16.07
C GLY A 84 -10.51 4.08 -15.42
N GLY A 85 -9.88 4.15 -14.25
CA GLY A 85 -9.48 2.99 -13.47
C GLY A 85 -10.68 2.11 -13.07
N ASP A 86 -11.74 2.72 -12.53
CA ASP A 86 -12.98 2.00 -12.18
C ASP A 86 -13.62 1.35 -13.42
N LEU A 87 -13.66 2.05 -14.57
CA LEU A 87 -14.18 1.51 -15.83
C LEU A 87 -13.34 0.35 -16.37
N ILE A 88 -12.02 0.42 -16.24
CA ILE A 88 -11.11 -0.68 -16.61
C ILE A 88 -11.38 -1.92 -15.74
N VAL A 89 -11.60 -1.75 -14.43
CA VAL A 89 -11.98 -2.85 -13.52
C VAL A 89 -13.34 -3.44 -13.93
N ALA A 90 -14.33 -2.60 -14.20
CA ALA A 90 -15.65 -3.04 -14.66
C ALA A 90 -15.56 -3.79 -16.01
N ALA A 91 -14.72 -3.34 -16.94
CA ALA A 91 -14.49 -4.03 -18.22
C ALA A 91 -13.86 -5.41 -18.02
N ALA A 92 -12.91 -5.56 -17.08
CA ALA A 92 -12.34 -6.87 -16.73
C ALA A 92 -13.40 -7.82 -16.14
N ALA A 93 -14.31 -7.29 -15.30
CA ALA A 93 -15.43 -8.08 -14.77
C ALA A 93 -16.41 -8.51 -15.86
N LEU A 94 -16.76 -7.60 -16.78
CA LEU A 94 -17.60 -7.92 -17.96
C LEU A 94 -16.94 -8.97 -18.87
N LEU A 95 -15.62 -8.89 -19.07
CA LEU A 95 -14.89 -9.90 -19.84
C LEU A 95 -15.12 -11.31 -19.26
N ILE A 96 -15.04 -11.47 -17.94
CA ILE A 96 -15.29 -12.74 -17.27
C ILE A 96 -16.77 -13.14 -17.42
N ILE A 97 -17.73 -12.23 -17.20
CA ILE A 97 -19.16 -12.49 -17.30
C ILE A 97 -19.52 -13.01 -18.70
N PHE A 98 -19.08 -12.33 -19.76
CA PHE A 98 -19.41 -12.71 -21.12
C PHE A 98 -18.68 -13.97 -21.60
N SER A 99 -17.52 -14.28 -21.04
CA SER A 99 -16.74 -15.46 -21.38
C SER A 99 -17.18 -16.71 -20.60
N ASN A 100 -17.93 -16.55 -19.51
CA ASN A 100 -18.39 -17.65 -18.67
C ASN A 100 -19.70 -18.27 -19.21
N ARG A 101 -19.75 -18.55 -20.53
CA ARG A 101 -20.93 -19.14 -21.20
C ARG A 101 -20.96 -20.66 -21.15
N GLU A 102 -19.82 -21.31 -20.97
CA GLU A 102 -19.64 -22.74 -20.85
C GLU A 102 -19.09 -23.08 -19.45
N SER A 103 -19.28 -24.29 -19.01
CA SER A 103 -18.99 -24.75 -17.63
C SER A 103 -17.53 -24.57 -17.15
N THR A 104 -16.61 -24.17 -18.03
CA THR A 104 -15.20 -23.94 -17.69
C THR A 104 -14.71 -22.63 -18.31
N LEU A 105 -14.36 -21.66 -17.47
CA LEU A 105 -13.76 -20.42 -17.93
C LEU A 105 -12.32 -20.70 -18.40
N PRO A 106 -11.93 -20.34 -19.64
CA PRO A 106 -10.56 -20.56 -20.11
C PRO A 106 -9.53 -19.74 -19.29
N LEU A 107 -8.41 -20.36 -18.93
CA LEU A 107 -7.39 -19.77 -18.08
C LEU A 107 -6.82 -18.45 -18.61
N TYR A 108 -6.67 -18.33 -19.96
CA TYR A 108 -6.19 -17.10 -20.59
C TYR A 108 -7.13 -15.90 -20.38
N ILE A 109 -8.44 -16.12 -20.25
CA ILE A 109 -9.41 -15.06 -19.91
C ILE A 109 -9.17 -14.56 -18.49
N VAL A 110 -8.95 -15.48 -17.53
CA VAL A 110 -8.64 -15.12 -16.14
C VAL A 110 -7.35 -14.32 -16.08
N TYR A 111 -6.29 -14.74 -16.76
CA TYR A 111 -5.02 -14.02 -16.83
C TYR A 111 -5.18 -12.62 -17.43
N THR A 112 -5.95 -12.52 -18.54
CA THR A 112 -6.24 -11.24 -19.17
C THR A 112 -7.01 -10.31 -18.22
N ALA A 113 -8.02 -10.82 -17.53
CA ALA A 113 -8.78 -10.03 -16.56
C ALA A 113 -7.91 -9.56 -15.39
N VAL A 114 -7.06 -10.43 -14.83
CA VAL A 114 -6.13 -10.07 -13.76
C VAL A 114 -5.12 -9.02 -14.24
N PHE A 115 -4.58 -9.16 -15.44
CA PHE A 115 -3.69 -8.16 -16.03
C PHE A 115 -4.38 -6.79 -16.17
N ILE A 116 -5.60 -6.75 -16.74
CA ILE A 116 -6.39 -5.51 -16.90
C ILE A 116 -6.65 -4.85 -15.53
N ARG A 117 -7.03 -5.64 -14.52
CA ARG A 117 -7.22 -5.14 -13.14
C ARG A 117 -5.95 -4.58 -12.54
N SER A 118 -4.81 -5.25 -12.77
CA SER A 118 -3.51 -4.78 -12.27
C SER A 118 -3.08 -3.45 -12.91
N VAL A 119 -3.39 -3.25 -14.20
CA VAL A 119 -3.21 -1.96 -14.89
C VAL A 119 -4.05 -0.87 -14.21
N ALA A 120 -5.32 -1.15 -13.91
CA ALA A 120 -6.20 -0.20 -13.23
C ALA A 120 -5.68 0.18 -11.83
N GLN A 121 -5.28 -0.81 -11.03
CA GLN A 121 -4.73 -0.58 -9.68
C GLN A 121 -3.44 0.25 -9.73
N THR A 122 -2.54 -0.04 -10.69
CA THR A 122 -1.30 0.73 -10.88
C THR A 122 -1.58 2.19 -11.23
N LEU A 123 -2.69 2.48 -11.92
CA LEU A 123 -3.12 3.83 -12.27
C LEU A 123 -3.78 4.54 -11.07
N GLN A 124 -4.66 3.86 -10.35
CA GLN A 124 -5.48 4.45 -9.30
C GLN A 124 -4.66 4.84 -8.05
N GLN A 125 -3.75 3.99 -7.60
CA GLN A 125 -3.00 4.21 -6.35
C GLN A 125 -2.21 5.53 -6.35
N PRO A 126 -1.31 5.83 -7.30
CA PRO A 126 -0.60 7.11 -7.31
C PRO A 126 -1.54 8.29 -7.58
N THR A 127 -2.65 8.09 -8.32
CA THR A 127 -3.66 9.13 -8.54
C THR A 127 -4.33 9.52 -7.24
N ILE A 128 -4.75 8.56 -6.41
CA ILE A 128 -5.32 8.79 -5.08
C ILE A 128 -4.31 9.56 -4.22
N GLN A 129 -3.09 9.06 -4.09
CA GLN A 129 -2.05 9.65 -3.24
C GLN A 129 -1.69 11.09 -3.64
N SER A 130 -1.65 11.37 -4.94
CA SER A 130 -1.37 12.73 -5.44
C SER A 130 -2.60 13.66 -5.37
N THR A 131 -3.81 13.11 -5.17
CA THR A 131 -5.03 13.89 -5.04
C THR A 131 -5.24 14.39 -3.60
N VAL A 132 -4.82 13.63 -2.59
CA VAL A 132 -4.99 13.97 -1.17
C VAL A 132 -4.58 15.41 -0.85
N PRO A 133 -3.36 15.88 -1.17
CA PRO A 133 -2.91 17.23 -0.80
C PRO A 133 -3.64 18.35 -1.57
N THR A 134 -4.44 18.01 -2.58
CA THR A 134 -5.29 19.00 -3.28
C THR A 134 -6.68 19.17 -2.66
N LEU A 135 -7.06 18.27 -1.76
CA LEU A 135 -8.39 18.19 -1.17
C LEU A 135 -8.45 18.59 0.30
N VAL A 136 -7.34 18.52 1.00
CA VAL A 136 -7.30 18.77 2.45
C VAL A 136 -6.27 19.84 2.82
N PRO A 137 -6.46 20.57 3.95
CA PRO A 137 -5.44 21.47 4.47
C PRO A 137 -4.16 20.71 4.88
N ASP A 138 -3.02 21.40 4.87
CA ASP A 138 -1.72 20.84 5.23
C ASP A 138 -1.70 20.19 6.61
N ASP A 139 -2.42 20.77 7.59
CA ASP A 139 -2.54 20.26 8.95
C ASP A 139 -3.37 18.96 9.03
N PHE A 140 -4.19 18.69 8.02
CA PHE A 140 -5.03 17.50 7.97
C PHE A 140 -4.38 16.33 7.20
N LEU A 141 -3.25 16.55 6.51
CA LEU A 141 -2.61 15.53 5.65
C LEU A 141 -2.23 14.26 6.42
N VAL A 142 -1.65 14.37 7.62
CA VAL A 142 -1.29 13.20 8.45
C VAL A 142 -2.54 12.39 8.78
N LYS A 143 -3.62 13.07 9.19
CA LYS A 143 -4.90 12.44 9.51
C LYS A 143 -5.52 11.79 8.28
N ALA A 144 -5.53 12.47 7.13
CA ALA A 144 -6.05 11.93 5.88
C ALA A 144 -5.28 10.66 5.45
N ASN A 145 -3.95 10.71 5.45
CA ASN A 145 -3.12 9.55 5.14
C ASN A 145 -3.29 8.41 6.14
N GLY A 146 -3.46 8.72 7.43
CA GLY A 146 -3.77 7.74 8.46
C GLY A 146 -5.12 7.05 8.24
N GLN A 147 -6.16 7.80 7.90
CA GLN A 147 -7.48 7.25 7.58
C GLN A 147 -7.43 6.35 6.33
N ILE A 148 -6.74 6.76 5.28
CA ILE A 148 -6.52 5.93 4.08
C ILE A 148 -5.75 4.65 4.44
N GLY A 149 -4.72 4.77 5.27
CA GLY A 149 -3.96 3.62 5.77
C GLY A 149 -4.80 2.64 6.58
N SER A 150 -5.67 3.14 7.47
CA SER A 150 -6.61 2.31 8.24
C SER A 150 -7.59 1.58 7.34
N ILE A 151 -8.10 2.25 6.32
CA ILE A 151 -9.01 1.69 5.32
C ILE A 151 -8.33 0.55 4.55
N ASN A 152 -7.09 0.77 4.10
CA ASN A 152 -6.31 -0.26 3.42
C ASN A 152 -6.05 -1.46 4.34
N ALA A 153 -5.74 -1.23 5.61
CA ALA A 153 -5.56 -2.29 6.60
C ALA A 153 -6.85 -3.11 6.79
N ILE A 154 -7.99 -2.45 6.97
CA ILE A 154 -9.30 -3.10 7.08
C ILE A 154 -9.59 -3.94 5.83
N SER A 155 -9.34 -3.37 4.65
CA SER A 155 -9.56 -4.07 3.37
C SER A 155 -8.68 -5.32 3.27
N THR A 156 -7.41 -5.24 3.66
CA THR A 156 -6.47 -6.37 3.62
C THR A 156 -6.93 -7.51 4.54
N VAL A 157 -7.51 -7.18 5.71
CA VAL A 157 -8.00 -8.19 6.68
C VAL A 157 -9.32 -8.79 6.24
N LEU A 158 -10.25 -7.96 5.77
CA LEU A 158 -11.60 -8.42 5.42
C LEU A 158 -11.68 -9.08 4.05
N ALA A 159 -10.86 -8.65 3.08
CA ALA A 159 -10.99 -9.09 1.71
C ALA A 159 -10.81 -10.60 1.50
N PRO A 160 -9.87 -11.32 2.14
CA PRO A 160 -9.77 -12.77 2.02
C PRO A 160 -11.05 -13.49 2.49
N THR A 161 -11.59 -13.08 3.65
CA THR A 161 -12.80 -13.64 4.24
C THR A 161 -14.02 -13.32 3.37
N LEU A 162 -14.20 -12.07 2.96
CA LEU A 162 -15.28 -11.66 2.08
C LEU A 162 -15.16 -12.35 0.71
N GLY A 163 -13.94 -12.49 0.18
CA GLY A 163 -13.67 -13.19 -1.07
C GLY A 163 -14.06 -14.67 -1.00
N PHE A 164 -13.73 -15.34 0.10
CA PHE A 164 -14.16 -16.72 0.33
C PHE A 164 -15.68 -16.82 0.46
N LEU A 165 -16.33 -15.99 1.27
CA LEU A 165 -17.77 -16.00 1.47
C LEU A 165 -18.52 -15.71 0.16
N THR A 166 -18.06 -14.75 -0.64
CA THR A 166 -18.69 -14.45 -1.93
C THR A 166 -18.53 -15.60 -2.91
N TYR A 167 -17.32 -16.17 -3.01
CA TYR A 167 -17.04 -17.34 -3.86
C TYR A 167 -17.88 -18.57 -3.45
N SER A 168 -18.05 -18.82 -2.15
CA SER A 168 -18.78 -19.99 -1.64
C SER A 168 -20.29 -19.89 -1.80
N ASN A 169 -20.85 -18.67 -1.88
CA ASN A 169 -22.29 -18.46 -1.90
C ASN A 169 -22.83 -17.91 -3.23
N LEU A 170 -21.98 -17.41 -4.11
CA LEU A 170 -22.37 -16.81 -5.37
C LEU A 170 -21.68 -17.50 -6.56
N PRO A 171 -22.38 -17.67 -7.70
CA PRO A 171 -21.71 -18.06 -8.93
C PRO A 171 -20.70 -16.98 -9.34
N LEU A 172 -19.65 -17.35 -10.09
CA LEU A 172 -18.59 -16.43 -10.51
C LEU A 172 -19.12 -15.15 -11.16
N VAL A 173 -20.18 -15.25 -11.95
CA VAL A 173 -20.89 -14.10 -12.54
C VAL A 173 -21.42 -13.16 -11.48
N GLY A 174 -22.01 -13.69 -10.40
CA GLY A 174 -22.51 -12.90 -9.27
C GLY A 174 -21.39 -12.15 -8.54
N VAL A 175 -20.22 -12.80 -8.38
CA VAL A 175 -19.02 -12.18 -7.81
C VAL A 175 -18.55 -10.99 -8.67
N MET A 176 -18.55 -11.15 -10.00
CA MET A 176 -18.15 -10.07 -10.92
C MET A 176 -19.09 -8.86 -10.86
N TRP A 177 -20.39 -9.06 -10.62
CA TRP A 177 -21.33 -7.96 -10.42
C TRP A 177 -21.02 -7.10 -9.21
N ILE A 178 -20.45 -7.66 -8.14
CA ILE A 178 -19.99 -6.92 -6.96
C ILE A 178 -18.94 -5.87 -7.36
N ASP A 179 -18.02 -6.25 -8.25
CA ASP A 179 -16.97 -5.35 -8.74
C ASP A 179 -17.54 -4.21 -9.60
N ILE A 180 -18.49 -4.53 -10.48
CA ILE A 180 -19.16 -3.53 -11.31
C ILE A 180 -19.93 -2.52 -10.43
N VAL A 181 -20.66 -3.00 -9.42
CA VAL A 181 -21.37 -2.13 -8.47
C VAL A 181 -20.37 -1.23 -7.73
N GLY A 182 -19.26 -1.78 -7.25
CA GLY A 182 -18.20 -1.00 -6.61
C GLY A 182 -17.61 0.07 -7.53
N ALA A 183 -17.32 -0.28 -8.78
CA ALA A 183 -16.82 0.64 -9.79
C ALA A 183 -17.82 1.79 -10.11
N VAL A 184 -19.11 1.47 -10.18
CA VAL A 184 -20.17 2.47 -10.39
C VAL A 184 -20.25 3.44 -9.18
N ILE A 185 -20.19 2.91 -7.95
CA ILE A 185 -20.20 3.75 -6.73
C ILE A 185 -18.94 4.64 -6.71
N GLY A 186 -17.76 4.06 -6.93
CA GLY A 186 -16.50 4.79 -6.98
C GLY A 186 -16.53 5.91 -8.02
N SER A 187 -16.88 5.59 -9.27
CA SER A 187 -16.99 6.55 -10.36
C SER A 187 -18.01 7.66 -10.07
N THR A 188 -19.16 7.30 -9.50
CA THR A 188 -20.23 8.28 -9.18
C THR A 188 -19.74 9.27 -8.11
N THR A 189 -19.09 8.79 -7.05
CA THR A 189 -18.56 9.67 -6.00
C THR A 189 -17.42 10.56 -6.51
N VAL A 190 -16.59 10.07 -7.43
CA VAL A 190 -15.57 10.87 -8.12
C VAL A 190 -16.23 11.93 -9.00
N LEU A 191 -17.26 11.59 -9.77
CA LEU A 191 -18.02 12.53 -10.62
C LEU A 191 -18.61 13.68 -9.80
N LEU A 192 -19.21 13.37 -8.66
CA LEU A 192 -19.81 14.34 -7.76
C LEU A 192 -18.79 15.18 -6.97
N SER A 193 -17.56 14.70 -6.83
CA SER A 193 -16.52 15.38 -6.06
C SER A 193 -15.82 16.47 -6.86
N VAL A 194 -15.45 17.55 -6.18
CA VAL A 194 -14.65 18.64 -6.76
C VAL A 194 -13.18 18.33 -6.54
N ILE A 195 -12.50 17.91 -7.61
CA ILE A 195 -11.04 17.66 -7.59
C ILE A 195 -10.39 18.82 -8.37
N PRO A 196 -9.60 19.69 -7.70
CA PRO A 196 -8.89 20.75 -8.39
C PRO A 196 -7.95 20.17 -9.46
N SER A 197 -8.07 20.64 -10.70
CA SER A 197 -7.24 20.19 -11.80
C SER A 197 -6.04 21.11 -11.98
N PHE A 198 -4.84 20.54 -12.02
CA PHE A 198 -3.57 21.25 -12.27
C PHE A 198 -3.13 21.17 -13.74
N ASN A 199 -4.03 20.87 -14.67
CA ASN A 199 -3.74 20.62 -16.08
C ASN A 199 -3.03 21.77 -16.82
N GLN A 200 -2.80 22.94 -16.20
CA GLN A 200 -2.24 24.10 -16.92
C GLN A 200 -0.72 24.14 -16.98
N LEU A 201 0.02 23.31 -16.24
CA LEU A 201 1.49 23.44 -16.12
C LEU A 201 2.29 22.44 -16.96
N ALA A 202 1.69 21.39 -17.48
CA ALA A 202 2.38 20.38 -18.29
C ALA A 202 1.98 20.44 -19.77
N GLN A 203 2.18 21.59 -20.41
CA GLN A 203 2.04 21.71 -21.88
C GLN A 203 3.22 21.00 -22.56
N GLY A 204 2.95 19.96 -23.34
CA GLY A 204 3.94 19.25 -24.16
C GLY A 204 3.58 17.79 -24.39
N LYS A 205 4.17 17.17 -25.42
CA LYS A 205 4.01 15.73 -25.70
C LYS A 205 4.54 14.92 -24.50
N ILE A 206 3.78 13.90 -24.10
CA ILE A 206 4.21 12.94 -23.08
C ILE A 206 5.42 12.19 -23.64
N THR A 207 6.58 12.40 -23.04
CA THR A 207 7.80 11.66 -23.37
C THR A 207 8.23 10.95 -22.09
N VAL A 208 7.87 9.68 -21.97
CA VAL A 208 8.07 8.89 -20.73
C VAL A 208 9.50 8.99 -20.21
N SER A 209 10.51 8.85 -21.08
CA SER A 209 11.91 8.94 -20.68
C SER A 209 12.29 10.32 -20.11
N ARG A 210 11.84 11.40 -20.76
CA ARG A 210 12.11 12.78 -20.32
C ARG A 210 11.40 13.09 -18.99
N ASP A 211 10.17 12.61 -18.86
CA ASP A 211 9.36 12.82 -17.67
C ASP A 211 9.88 12.04 -16.47
N LEU A 212 10.38 10.80 -16.68
CA LEU A 212 11.06 10.01 -15.66
C LEU A 212 12.35 10.70 -15.19
N ILE A 213 13.17 11.17 -16.13
CA ILE A 213 14.39 11.91 -15.80
C ILE A 213 14.06 13.20 -15.03
N ALA A 214 13.01 13.90 -15.41
CA ALA A 214 12.55 15.09 -14.69
C ALA A 214 12.07 14.75 -13.27
N GLY A 215 11.27 13.68 -13.10
CA GLY A 215 10.85 13.19 -11.79
C GLY A 215 12.06 12.79 -10.91
N TRP A 216 13.00 12.04 -11.48
CA TRP A 216 14.22 11.64 -10.79
C TRP A 216 15.09 12.84 -10.38
N LYS A 217 15.24 13.84 -11.26
CA LYS A 217 15.95 15.08 -10.91
C LYS A 217 15.29 15.84 -9.76
N VAL A 218 13.96 15.89 -9.73
CA VAL A 218 13.21 16.51 -8.63
C VAL A 218 13.43 15.74 -7.32
N MET A 219 13.42 14.40 -7.38
CA MET A 219 13.70 13.57 -6.20
C MET A 219 15.12 13.76 -5.67
N ILE A 220 16.14 13.81 -6.54
CA ILE A 220 17.54 14.07 -6.16
C ILE A 220 17.69 15.48 -5.57
N GLY A 221 16.91 16.46 -6.02
CA GLY A 221 16.89 17.82 -5.48
C GLY A 221 16.50 17.88 -3.99
N GLN A 222 15.72 16.93 -3.51
CA GLN A 222 15.31 16.77 -2.11
C GLN A 222 16.05 15.60 -1.46
N ARG A 223 17.38 15.71 -1.35
CA ARG A 223 18.27 14.60 -0.90
C ARG A 223 17.79 13.92 0.39
N GLY A 224 17.34 14.68 1.39
CA GLY A 224 16.88 14.10 2.66
C GLY A 224 15.66 13.21 2.49
N VAL A 225 14.68 13.64 1.69
CA VAL A 225 13.46 12.88 1.44
C VAL A 225 13.77 11.63 0.61
N LEU A 226 14.61 11.73 -0.42
CA LEU A 226 15.04 10.57 -1.21
C LEU A 226 15.77 9.54 -0.34
N GLN A 227 16.70 9.98 0.52
CA GLN A 227 17.40 9.09 1.46
C GLN A 227 16.41 8.41 2.41
N LEU A 228 15.42 9.15 2.92
CA LEU A 228 14.38 8.58 3.77
C LEU A 228 13.54 7.51 3.04
N ILE A 229 13.14 7.77 1.80
CA ILE A 229 12.42 6.80 0.95
C ILE A 229 13.25 5.52 0.78
N ILE A 230 14.53 5.65 0.47
CA ILE A 230 15.44 4.50 0.31
C ILE A 230 15.56 3.73 1.62
N ILE A 231 15.76 4.40 2.74
CA ILE A 231 15.90 3.75 4.06
C ILE A 231 14.61 3.01 4.44
N VAL A 232 13.43 3.64 4.26
CA VAL A 232 12.15 2.96 4.52
C VAL A 232 11.96 1.76 3.59
N SER A 233 12.39 1.85 2.32
CA SER A 233 12.37 0.70 1.41
C SER A 233 13.28 -0.43 1.88
N LEU A 234 14.47 -0.11 2.41
CA LEU A 234 15.38 -1.11 3.01
C LEU A 234 14.79 -1.72 4.29
N VAL A 235 14.10 -0.93 5.12
CA VAL A 235 13.33 -1.46 6.26
C VAL A 235 12.28 -2.46 5.77
N MET A 236 11.57 -2.18 4.67
CA MET A 236 10.59 -3.10 4.10
C MET A 236 11.23 -4.39 3.55
N VAL A 237 12.48 -4.35 3.08
CA VAL A 237 13.23 -5.56 2.66
C VAL A 237 13.45 -6.51 3.84
N ALA A 238 13.63 -6.01 5.06
CA ALA A 238 13.71 -6.84 6.25
C ALA A 238 12.32 -7.24 6.77
N PHE A 239 11.40 -6.27 6.83
CA PHE A 239 10.06 -6.43 7.41
C PHE A 239 9.21 -7.48 6.69
N VAL A 240 9.07 -7.38 5.35
CA VAL A 240 8.11 -8.21 4.60
C VAL A 240 8.40 -9.71 4.71
N PRO A 241 9.66 -10.19 4.56
CA PRO A 241 9.95 -11.60 4.75
C PRO A 241 9.72 -12.09 6.18
N ILE A 242 10.09 -11.29 7.19
CA ILE A 242 9.90 -11.65 8.60
C ILE A 242 8.41 -11.80 8.90
N SER A 243 7.58 -10.85 8.47
CA SER A 243 6.13 -10.93 8.66
C SER A 243 5.51 -12.12 7.94
N SER A 244 6.03 -12.51 6.77
CA SER A 244 5.56 -13.70 6.05
C SER A 244 5.88 -15.02 6.77
N MET A 245 6.82 -15.01 7.72
CA MET A 245 7.20 -16.17 8.53
C MET A 245 6.40 -16.31 9.84
N TYR A 246 5.46 -15.41 10.14
CA TYR A 246 4.65 -15.47 11.38
C TYR A 246 3.93 -16.82 11.58
N PRO A 247 3.24 -17.39 10.56
CA PRO A 247 2.63 -18.69 10.71
C PRO A 247 3.64 -19.78 11.06
N LEU A 248 4.78 -19.82 10.35
CA LEU A 248 5.83 -20.80 10.56
C LEU A 248 6.51 -20.62 11.93
N PHE A 249 6.76 -19.39 12.35
CA PHE A 249 7.33 -19.10 13.67
C PHE A 249 6.38 -19.54 14.78
N THR A 250 5.07 -19.32 14.61
CA THR A 250 4.06 -19.74 15.59
C THR A 250 3.94 -21.27 15.68
N THR A 251 3.93 -21.97 14.55
CA THR A 251 3.70 -23.42 14.54
C THR A 251 4.95 -24.23 14.81
N GLU A 252 6.11 -23.85 14.23
CA GLU A 252 7.34 -24.61 14.32
C GLU A 252 8.19 -24.25 15.54
N TYR A 253 8.26 -22.97 15.90
CA TYR A 253 9.08 -22.55 17.03
C TYR A 253 8.31 -22.60 18.36
N PHE A 254 7.14 -21.97 18.46
CA PHE A 254 6.34 -22.01 19.70
C PHE A 254 5.49 -23.25 19.85
N LYS A 255 5.44 -24.13 18.82
CA LYS A 255 4.61 -25.36 18.79
C LYS A 255 3.12 -25.12 19.02
N MET A 256 2.63 -23.96 18.60
CA MET A 256 1.22 -23.58 18.71
C MET A 256 0.44 -24.01 17.47
N SER A 257 -0.90 -24.03 17.57
CA SER A 257 -1.77 -24.40 16.47
C SER A 257 -1.88 -23.30 15.40
N LEU A 258 -2.39 -23.65 14.22
CA LEU A 258 -2.71 -22.69 13.15
C LEU A 258 -3.69 -21.60 13.60
N PHE A 259 -4.58 -21.92 14.55
CA PHE A 259 -5.48 -20.93 15.15
C PHE A 259 -4.68 -19.79 15.82
N HIS A 260 -3.62 -20.12 16.55
CA HIS A 260 -2.74 -19.13 17.19
C HIS A 260 -1.96 -18.30 16.16
N ALA A 261 -1.58 -18.89 15.03
CA ALA A 261 -0.96 -18.14 13.94
C ALA A 261 -1.94 -17.10 13.35
N ASN A 262 -3.18 -17.49 13.13
CA ASN A 262 -4.22 -16.53 12.70
C ASN A 262 -4.49 -15.44 13.75
N LEU A 263 -4.39 -15.73 15.04
CA LEU A 263 -4.51 -14.71 16.08
C LEU A 263 -3.41 -13.66 15.98
N VAL A 264 -2.16 -14.06 15.71
CA VAL A 264 -1.04 -13.13 15.51
C VAL A 264 -1.30 -12.20 14.32
N GLU A 265 -1.73 -12.73 13.18
CA GLU A 265 -2.07 -11.92 12.01
C GLU A 265 -3.25 -10.99 12.27
N THR A 266 -4.24 -11.47 13.00
CA THR A 266 -5.43 -10.68 13.38
C THR A 266 -5.04 -9.52 14.27
N ILE A 267 -4.24 -9.76 15.34
CA ILE A 267 -3.87 -8.70 16.28
C ILE A 267 -2.94 -7.67 15.62
N PHE A 268 -2.03 -8.11 14.75
CA PHE A 268 -1.22 -7.23 13.93
C PHE A 268 -2.11 -6.30 13.08
N SER A 269 -3.12 -6.85 12.43
CA SER A 269 -4.06 -6.10 11.60
C SER A 269 -4.92 -5.14 12.41
N VAL A 270 -5.39 -5.55 13.60
CA VAL A 270 -6.07 -4.67 14.55
C VAL A 270 -5.14 -3.51 14.96
N GLY A 271 -3.87 -3.82 15.23
CA GLY A 271 -2.84 -2.80 15.47
C GLY A 271 -2.75 -1.78 14.35
N MET A 272 -2.75 -2.22 13.08
CA MET A 272 -2.71 -1.33 11.92
C MET A 272 -3.94 -0.40 11.85
N VAL A 273 -5.14 -0.93 12.10
CA VAL A 273 -6.37 -0.12 12.12
C VAL A 273 -6.31 0.91 13.24
N VAL A 274 -5.98 0.48 14.45
CA VAL A 274 -5.87 1.37 15.63
C VAL A 274 -4.78 2.41 15.43
N GLY A 275 -3.60 2.03 14.92
CA GLY A 275 -2.50 2.94 14.60
C GLY A 275 -2.90 4.03 13.61
N GLY A 276 -3.66 3.67 12.57
CA GLY A 276 -4.20 4.63 11.62
C GLY A 276 -5.23 5.58 12.24
N LEU A 277 -6.08 5.09 13.14
CA LEU A 277 -7.07 5.92 13.84
C LEU A 277 -6.40 6.90 14.84
N ILE A 278 -5.39 6.44 15.57
CA ILE A 278 -4.61 7.25 16.51
C ILE A 278 -3.95 8.45 15.81
N LEU A 279 -3.61 8.32 14.52
CA LEU A 279 -3.03 9.42 13.73
C LEU A 279 -3.94 10.67 13.70
N GLY A 280 -5.25 10.49 13.89
CA GLY A 280 -6.17 11.61 14.04
C GLY A 280 -5.87 12.52 15.26
N LEU A 281 -5.14 12.00 16.25
CA LEU A 281 -4.72 12.74 17.44
C LEU A 281 -3.45 13.58 17.20
N PHE A 282 -2.69 13.27 16.17
CA PHE A 282 -1.41 13.93 15.84
C PHE A 282 -1.56 15.10 14.85
N SER A 283 -2.60 15.92 15.00
CA SER A 283 -2.90 17.04 14.10
C SER A 283 -1.86 18.18 14.08
N LYS A 284 -0.94 18.24 15.05
CA LYS A 284 0.02 19.35 15.23
C LYS A 284 1.48 18.88 15.39
N VAL A 285 1.90 17.84 14.68
CA VAL A 285 3.30 17.40 14.73
C VAL A 285 4.15 18.30 13.82
N THR A 286 5.04 19.07 14.42
CA THR A 286 5.93 20.01 13.71
C THR A 286 7.11 19.31 13.02
N ARG A 287 7.62 18.21 13.60
CA ARG A 287 8.76 17.46 13.07
C ARG A 287 8.33 16.07 12.62
N LEU A 288 7.88 15.96 11.38
CA LEU A 288 7.31 14.74 10.82
C LEU A 288 8.28 13.55 10.74
N ILE A 289 9.59 13.79 10.78
CA ILE A 289 10.61 12.74 10.69
C ILE A 289 10.69 11.87 11.95
N HIS A 290 10.51 12.46 13.14
CA HIS A 290 10.63 11.72 14.40
C HIS A 290 9.64 10.58 14.53
N PRO A 291 8.32 10.74 14.25
CA PRO A 291 7.39 9.61 14.28
C PRO A 291 7.77 8.48 13.31
N VAL A 292 8.35 8.79 12.12
CA VAL A 292 8.82 7.77 11.19
C VAL A 292 9.93 6.93 11.81
N LEU A 293 10.97 7.60 12.35
CA LEU A 293 12.13 6.89 12.92
C LEU A 293 11.76 6.15 14.21
N ILE A 294 10.92 6.74 15.07
CA ILE A 294 10.42 6.09 16.28
C ILE A 294 9.63 4.83 15.92
N ALA A 295 8.75 4.89 14.92
CA ALA A 295 8.01 3.73 14.47
C ALA A 295 8.93 2.60 13.99
N ILE A 296 9.96 2.91 13.20
CA ILE A 296 10.95 1.93 12.73
C ILE A 296 11.72 1.32 13.94
N ILE A 297 12.12 2.15 14.91
CA ILE A 297 12.81 1.65 16.12
C ILE A 297 11.92 0.69 16.91
N PHE A 298 10.63 1.03 17.10
CA PHE A 298 9.70 0.14 17.80
C PHE A 298 9.48 -1.17 17.04
N MET A 299 9.31 -1.12 15.71
CA MET A 299 9.19 -2.33 14.90
C MET A 299 10.43 -3.22 15.04
N GLY A 300 11.60 -2.65 14.80
CA GLY A 300 12.86 -3.38 14.89
C GLY A 300 13.15 -3.91 16.30
N ALA A 301 12.83 -3.14 17.35
CA ALA A 301 12.98 -3.60 18.73
C ALA A 301 12.06 -4.80 19.03
N MET A 302 10.80 -4.77 18.59
CA MET A 302 9.88 -5.89 18.78
C MET A 302 10.35 -7.14 18.02
N PHE A 303 10.90 -7.00 16.83
CA PHE A 303 11.49 -8.13 16.10
C PHE A 303 12.75 -8.64 16.77
N MET A 304 13.65 -7.75 17.18
CA MET A 304 14.86 -8.12 17.91
C MET A 304 14.52 -8.91 19.20
N PHE A 305 13.56 -8.43 19.99
CA PHE A 305 13.12 -9.16 21.17
C PHE A 305 12.40 -10.47 20.84
N SER A 306 11.65 -10.53 19.72
CA SER A 306 11.06 -11.79 19.25
C SER A 306 12.10 -12.84 18.94
N GLY A 307 13.29 -12.44 18.50
CA GLY A 307 14.42 -13.33 18.20
C GLY A 307 15.14 -13.92 19.42
N VAL A 308 14.76 -13.53 20.65
CA VAL A 308 15.32 -14.09 21.89
C VAL A 308 14.26 -14.70 22.82
N LEU A 309 13.01 -14.79 22.35
CA LEU A 309 11.92 -15.39 23.12
C LEU A 309 12.13 -16.90 23.33
N PRO A 310 11.73 -17.46 24.48
CA PRO A 310 11.72 -18.90 24.67
C PRO A 310 10.63 -19.57 23.83
N GLY A 311 10.91 -20.79 23.32
CA GLY A 311 9.97 -21.58 22.49
C GLY A 311 8.86 -22.24 23.30
N ASN A 312 8.12 -21.47 24.09
CA ASN A 312 7.05 -21.93 24.94
C ASN A 312 5.83 -20.99 24.88
N GLU A 313 4.80 -21.30 25.65
CA GLU A 313 3.55 -20.51 25.67
C GLU A 313 3.76 -19.04 26.12
N LEU A 314 4.64 -18.80 27.11
CA LEU A 314 4.97 -17.44 27.53
C LEU A 314 5.64 -16.64 26.41
N GLY A 315 6.57 -17.26 25.67
CA GLY A 315 7.20 -16.64 24.50
C GLY A 315 6.17 -16.33 23.42
N PHE A 316 5.22 -17.23 23.16
CA PHE A 316 4.15 -16.99 22.19
C PHE A 316 3.29 -15.77 22.57
N TRP A 317 2.82 -15.66 23.81
CA TRP A 317 2.00 -14.53 24.24
C TRP A 317 2.78 -13.20 24.25
N SER A 318 4.09 -13.26 24.50
CA SER A 318 4.97 -12.09 24.35
C SER A 318 5.06 -11.67 22.89
N PHE A 319 5.28 -12.63 21.97
CA PHE A 319 5.29 -12.40 20.51
C PHE A 319 3.96 -11.83 20.02
N PHE A 320 2.84 -12.36 20.49
CA PHE A 320 1.50 -11.82 20.20
C PHE A 320 1.38 -10.35 20.61
N GLY A 321 1.81 -10.00 21.85
CA GLY A 321 1.83 -8.63 22.33
C GLY A 321 2.73 -7.70 21.50
N PHE A 322 3.91 -8.18 21.09
CA PHE A 322 4.82 -7.41 20.24
C PHE A 322 4.21 -7.08 18.88
N ASN A 323 3.40 -7.99 18.31
CA ASN A 323 2.73 -7.76 17.03
C ASN A 323 1.65 -6.66 17.11
N ILE A 324 1.10 -6.34 18.26
CA ILE A 324 0.25 -5.14 18.46
C ILE A 324 1.08 -3.89 18.16
N VAL A 325 2.28 -3.81 18.76
CA VAL A 325 3.16 -2.64 18.61
C VAL A 325 3.65 -2.50 17.18
N VAL A 326 4.03 -3.60 16.54
CA VAL A 326 4.43 -3.61 15.11
C VAL A 326 3.27 -3.13 14.23
N GLY A 327 2.07 -3.66 14.47
CA GLY A 327 0.86 -3.25 13.76
C GLY A 327 0.57 -1.75 13.90
N LEU A 328 0.67 -1.19 15.13
CA LEU A 328 0.51 0.24 15.39
C LEU A 328 1.56 1.10 14.65
N ALA A 329 2.79 0.63 14.57
CA ALA A 329 3.91 1.40 14.04
C ALA A 329 3.85 1.59 12.52
N ILE A 330 3.38 0.59 11.76
CA ILE A 330 3.35 0.64 10.29
C ILE A 330 2.53 1.80 9.72
N PRO A 331 1.25 2.01 10.09
CA PRO A 331 0.49 3.12 9.57
C PRO A 331 1.06 4.48 10.03
N ILE A 332 1.66 4.55 11.21
CA ILE A 332 2.35 5.74 11.68
C ILE A 332 3.52 6.06 10.74
N MET A 333 4.42 5.10 10.53
CA MET A 333 5.56 5.26 9.63
C MET A 333 5.11 5.69 8.22
N ASN A 334 4.16 4.96 7.62
CA ASN A 334 3.70 5.20 6.25
C ASN A 334 2.98 6.55 6.10
N SER A 335 2.13 6.93 7.06
CA SER A 335 1.36 8.18 6.97
C SER A 335 2.24 9.41 7.10
N PHE A 336 3.21 9.38 8.02
CA PHE A 336 4.17 10.47 8.16
C PHE A 336 5.14 10.52 6.98
N LEU A 337 5.64 9.38 6.48
CA LEU A 337 6.46 9.33 5.26
C LEU A 337 5.71 9.92 4.07
N MET A 338 4.46 9.49 3.87
CA MET A 338 3.62 9.99 2.77
C MET A 338 3.39 11.50 2.90
N THR A 339 3.12 11.99 4.11
CA THR A 339 2.97 13.44 4.37
C THR A 339 4.26 14.21 4.08
N ILE A 340 5.43 13.65 4.46
CA ILE A 340 6.73 14.26 4.13
C ILE A 340 6.88 14.38 2.61
N ILE A 341 6.60 13.30 1.86
CA ILE A 341 6.67 13.31 0.40
C ILE A 341 5.73 14.37 -0.17
N GLN A 342 4.46 14.37 0.25
CA GLN A 342 3.44 15.29 -0.24
C GLN A 342 3.75 16.77 0.06
N LYS A 343 4.43 17.07 1.17
CA LYS A 343 4.85 18.44 1.54
C LYS A 343 6.17 18.87 0.89
N SER A 344 7.04 17.92 0.57
CA SER A 344 8.40 18.22 0.08
C SER A 344 8.48 18.37 -1.43
N TYR A 345 7.58 17.75 -2.16
CA TYR A 345 7.58 17.81 -3.62
C TYR A 345 6.42 18.66 -4.16
N PRO A 346 6.65 19.45 -5.24
CA PRO A 346 5.59 20.19 -5.90
C PRO A 346 4.47 19.25 -6.40
N LEU A 347 3.23 19.69 -6.30
CA LEU A 347 2.05 18.92 -6.69
C LEU A 347 2.09 18.40 -8.14
N GLU A 348 2.73 19.16 -9.02
CA GLU A 348 2.91 18.85 -10.44
C GLU A 348 3.87 17.67 -10.71
N TYR A 349 4.66 17.25 -9.70
CA TYR A 349 5.60 16.13 -9.79
C TYR A 349 5.22 14.95 -8.88
N LEU A 350 4.17 15.07 -8.07
CA LEU A 350 3.81 14.03 -7.10
C LEU A 350 3.49 12.68 -7.77
N GLY A 351 2.84 12.67 -8.94
CA GLY A 351 2.59 11.45 -9.67
C GLY A 351 3.89 10.73 -10.06
N ARG A 352 4.89 11.48 -10.55
CA ARG A 352 6.21 10.94 -10.91
C ARG A 352 6.97 10.44 -9.70
N VAL A 353 6.93 11.16 -8.59
CA VAL A 353 7.54 10.76 -7.32
C VAL A 353 6.89 9.48 -6.80
N MET A 354 5.55 9.38 -6.82
CA MET A 354 4.82 8.18 -6.43
C MET A 354 5.10 7.02 -7.39
N GLY A 355 5.21 7.29 -8.70
CA GLY A 355 5.56 6.30 -9.73
C GLY A 355 6.94 5.68 -9.55
N VAL A 356 7.83 6.27 -8.75
CA VAL A 356 9.13 5.70 -8.35
C VAL A 356 9.06 5.09 -6.95
N THR A 357 8.46 5.80 -6.00
CA THR A 357 8.43 5.39 -4.58
C THR A 357 7.64 4.10 -4.35
N MET A 358 6.46 3.98 -4.96
CA MET A 358 5.59 2.81 -4.76
C MET A 358 6.20 1.51 -5.30
N PRO A 359 6.74 1.45 -6.54
CA PRO A 359 7.41 0.25 -7.02
C PRO A 359 8.66 -0.10 -6.22
N LEU A 360 9.41 0.90 -5.75
CA LEU A 360 10.58 0.67 -4.90
C LEU A 360 10.19 -0.03 -3.60
N GLN A 361 9.11 0.40 -2.96
CA GLN A 361 8.58 -0.24 -1.76
C GLN A 361 7.97 -1.63 -2.07
N ALA A 362 7.25 -1.77 -3.18
CA ALA A 362 6.66 -3.04 -3.58
C ALA A 362 7.73 -4.10 -3.92
N ALA A 363 8.86 -3.70 -4.51
CA ALA A 363 9.97 -4.58 -4.82
C ALA A 363 10.71 -5.08 -3.56
N ALA A 364 10.55 -4.40 -2.43
CA ALA A 364 11.20 -4.76 -1.18
C ALA A 364 10.83 -6.18 -0.71
N GLY A 365 9.55 -6.58 -0.86
CA GLY A 365 9.08 -7.91 -0.49
C GLY A 365 9.80 -9.03 -1.24
N PRO A 366 9.70 -9.12 -2.57
CA PRO A 366 10.40 -10.11 -3.37
C PRO A 366 11.91 -10.10 -3.17
N VAL A 367 12.53 -8.92 -3.09
CA VAL A 367 13.97 -8.79 -2.83
C VAL A 367 14.31 -9.37 -1.46
N GLY A 368 13.57 -9.00 -0.42
CA GLY A 368 13.80 -9.50 0.93
C GLY A 368 13.64 -11.03 1.03
N LEU A 369 12.59 -11.58 0.42
CA LEU A 369 12.34 -13.03 0.40
C LEU A 369 13.46 -13.80 -0.31
N ALA A 370 14.03 -13.25 -1.38
CA ALA A 370 15.13 -13.87 -2.10
C ALA A 370 16.39 -14.04 -1.23
N PHE A 371 16.61 -13.16 -0.25
CA PHE A 371 17.75 -13.24 0.68
C PHE A 371 17.39 -13.97 1.99
N ILE A 372 16.28 -13.62 2.62
CA ILE A 372 15.94 -14.11 3.96
C ILE A 372 15.44 -15.55 3.91
N GLY A 373 14.80 -16.00 2.80
CA GLY A 373 14.36 -17.39 2.65
C GLY A 373 15.51 -18.40 2.80
N PRO A 374 16.55 -18.34 1.95
CA PRO A 374 17.70 -19.22 2.06
C PRO A 374 18.45 -19.10 3.41
N LEU A 375 18.53 -17.89 3.99
CA LEU A 375 19.14 -17.70 5.29
C LEU A 375 18.33 -18.37 6.41
N ALA A 376 17.01 -18.34 6.34
CA ALA A 376 16.13 -19.00 7.30
C ALA A 376 16.21 -20.53 7.21
N GLU A 377 16.40 -21.09 6.01
CA GLU A 377 16.67 -22.51 5.83
C GLU A 377 18.00 -22.95 6.46
N GLN A 378 19.03 -22.11 6.34
CA GLN A 378 20.38 -22.43 6.83
C GLN A 378 20.55 -22.20 8.34
N TYR A 379 20.02 -21.10 8.88
CA TYR A 379 20.27 -20.66 10.26
C TYR A 379 19.03 -20.78 11.16
N GLY A 380 17.90 -21.15 10.61
CA GLY A 380 16.62 -21.20 11.32
C GLY A 380 15.89 -19.85 11.33
N ILE A 381 14.63 -19.89 11.78
CA ILE A 381 13.73 -18.73 11.73
C ILE A 381 14.07 -17.70 12.82
N LEU A 382 14.43 -18.16 14.02
CA LEU A 382 14.65 -17.28 15.18
C LEU A 382 15.72 -16.20 14.94
N PRO A 383 16.91 -16.51 14.39
CA PRO A 383 17.92 -15.50 14.05
C PRO A 383 17.41 -14.47 13.03
N MET A 384 16.50 -14.84 12.14
CA MET A 384 15.96 -13.90 11.14
C MET A 384 15.20 -12.74 11.79
N PHE A 385 14.41 -13.03 12.85
CA PHE A 385 13.74 -12.00 13.64
C PHE A 385 14.75 -11.08 14.33
N MET A 386 15.77 -11.66 14.96
CA MET A 386 16.80 -10.90 15.66
C MET A 386 17.62 -10.03 14.69
N TRP A 387 18.16 -10.60 13.61
CA TRP A 387 18.98 -9.86 12.64
C TRP A 387 18.18 -8.81 11.89
N GLY A 388 16.95 -9.12 11.48
CA GLY A 388 16.07 -8.17 10.84
C GLY A 388 15.70 -7.01 11.75
N GLY A 389 15.38 -7.29 13.01
CA GLY A 389 15.13 -6.25 14.01
C GLY A 389 16.35 -5.36 14.26
N ILE A 390 17.54 -5.94 14.38
CA ILE A 390 18.81 -5.19 14.49
C ILE A 390 19.03 -4.32 13.26
N ALA A 391 18.79 -4.86 12.04
CA ALA A 391 18.94 -4.11 10.81
C ALA A 391 17.98 -2.90 10.74
N GLU A 392 16.72 -3.08 11.14
CA GLU A 392 15.72 -1.99 11.18
C GLU A 392 16.14 -0.88 12.17
N VAL A 393 16.54 -1.25 13.39
CA VAL A 393 17.01 -0.28 14.39
C VAL A 393 18.27 0.44 13.90
N ALA A 394 19.22 -0.30 13.32
CA ALA A 394 20.45 0.28 12.77
C ALA A 394 20.14 1.26 11.62
N LEU A 395 19.21 0.92 10.73
CA LEU A 395 18.76 1.79 9.65
C LEU A 395 18.10 3.07 10.20
N ALA A 396 17.30 2.99 11.26
CA ALA A 396 16.69 4.16 11.88
C ALA A 396 17.73 5.09 12.53
N ILE A 397 18.72 4.51 13.24
CA ILE A 397 19.83 5.27 13.84
C ILE A 397 20.69 5.90 12.73
N PHE A 398 21.00 5.14 11.69
CA PHE A 398 21.72 5.65 10.51
C PHE A 398 20.97 6.80 9.85
N ALA A 399 19.63 6.65 9.66
CA ALA A 399 18.80 7.73 9.12
C ALA A 399 18.89 9.00 9.96
N TYR A 400 18.84 8.89 11.29
CA TYR A 400 18.95 10.03 12.19
C TYR A 400 20.35 10.69 12.16
N SER A 401 21.41 9.92 11.88
CA SER A 401 22.78 10.43 11.74
C SER A 401 22.98 11.27 10.49
N LEU A 402 22.11 11.13 9.47
CA LEU A 402 22.21 11.87 8.22
C LEU A 402 21.64 13.30 8.37
N PRO A 403 22.48 14.36 8.24
CA PRO A 403 22.03 15.75 8.40
C PRO A 403 20.91 16.12 7.42
N ALA A 404 20.93 15.55 6.20
CA ALA A 404 19.93 15.82 5.18
C ALA A 404 18.53 15.30 5.59
N ILE A 405 18.44 14.17 6.31
CA ILE A 405 17.20 13.61 6.84
C ILE A 405 16.76 14.41 8.09
N ARG A 406 17.66 14.65 9.01
CA ARG A 406 17.37 15.37 10.26
C ARG A 406 16.85 16.78 10.01
N ASN A 407 17.36 17.43 8.97
CA ASN A 407 16.99 18.77 8.57
C ASN A 407 15.91 18.81 7.48
N ILE A 408 15.13 17.73 7.30
CA ILE A 408 13.94 17.79 6.46
C ILE A 408 13.02 18.86 7.03
N SER A 409 13.16 20.07 6.48
CA SER A 409 12.26 21.19 6.74
C SER A 409 11.06 20.96 5.81
N THR A 410 9.93 20.58 6.37
CA THR A 410 8.67 20.81 5.69
C THR A 410 8.51 22.32 5.60
N LYS A 411 8.85 22.88 4.43
CA LYS A 411 8.60 24.29 4.13
C LYS A 411 7.14 24.58 4.40
N ASN A 412 6.88 25.23 5.51
CA ASN A 412 5.68 25.97 5.94
C ASN A 412 5.45 25.73 7.44
N ALA A 413 6.43 26.12 8.25
CA ALA A 413 6.25 26.35 9.69
C ALA A 413 6.47 27.84 9.99
N ASP A 414 6.04 28.70 9.05
CA ASP A 414 5.90 30.16 9.27
C ASP A 414 4.65 30.64 8.53
#